data_33e51d7f176b298f8b09b62efb279aa1
#
_entry.id   33e51d7f176b298f8b09b62efb279aa1
#
_cell.length_a   1.000
_cell.length_b   1.000
_cell.length_c   1.000
_cell.angle_alpha   90.00
_cell.angle_beta   90.00
_cell.angle_gamma   90.00
#
_symmetry.space_group_name_H-M   'P 1'
#
loop_
_entity.id
_entity.type
_entity.pdbx_description
1 polymer ?
#
loop_
_entity_poly.entity_id
_entity_poly.type
_entity_poly.pdbx_seq_one_letter_code
_entity_poly.pdbx_strand_id
1 'polypeptide(L)'
;MPTVVAMIADPADRRLTTDQVGRLATVCFCDTVEALVEIVAGGGVDAVVADLHDVSGTSILPTFRLLHRQVPHLPLVLFCLPTPEAIRELPLSGAMVRGFSLVFRNYEHLGLALAPALRPLRVPSAAETLARHLVPLVPGPFRPFVLVCAIKASPRLKVGTAAAWSGASRRTLERSLRSARLPSAASVLGSCTALHAVWWLDVQGWSTKHVVTAMQFSHASALIRLLQGHFGCSLRSVRHESGFNELLGRFELTMLGDAVSGRRLQSR
;
A
#
# COMPACT_ATOMS: atom_id res chain seq x y z
N MET A 1 3.30 11.76 16.11
CA MET A 1 4.33 12.39 15.27
C MET A 1 5.08 11.23 14.61
N PRO A 2 5.36 11.25 13.30
CA PRO A 2 6.09 10.16 12.66
C PRO A 2 7.50 10.01 13.24
N THR A 3 8.05 8.80 13.17
CA THR A 3 9.37 8.46 13.71
C THR A 3 10.33 8.12 12.57
N VAL A 4 11.44 8.82 12.49
CA VAL A 4 12.55 8.54 11.57
C VAL A 4 13.70 7.94 12.35
N VAL A 5 14.19 6.79 11.92
CA VAL A 5 15.44 6.24 12.43
C VAL A 5 16.57 6.67 11.52
N ALA A 6 17.61 7.26 12.09
CA ALA A 6 18.75 7.79 11.36
C ALA A 6 20.06 7.12 11.82
N MET A 7 20.71 6.42 10.91
CA MET A 7 22.07 5.88 11.10
C MET A 7 23.06 6.82 10.40
N ILE A 8 23.54 7.82 11.12
CA ILE A 8 24.46 8.86 10.65
C ILE A 8 25.62 8.93 11.64
N ALA A 9 26.82 8.70 11.17
CA ALA A 9 28.00 8.61 12.04
C ALA A 9 28.45 10.01 12.53
N ASP A 10 28.44 11.02 11.66
CA ASP A 10 28.97 12.34 11.98
C ASP A 10 28.01 13.14 12.91
N PRO A 11 28.45 13.59 14.09
CA PRO A 11 27.65 14.40 15.01
C PRO A 11 27.16 15.72 14.43
N ALA A 12 27.91 16.35 13.52
CA ALA A 12 27.48 17.59 12.87
C ALA A 12 26.30 17.32 11.93
N ASP A 13 26.37 16.22 11.20
CA ASP A 13 25.30 15.75 10.30
C ASP A 13 24.06 15.33 11.08
N ARG A 14 24.19 14.76 12.28
CA ARG A 14 23.05 14.48 13.18
C ARG A 14 22.32 15.74 13.58
N ARG A 15 23.04 16.79 13.95
CA ARG A 15 22.43 18.09 14.29
C ARG A 15 21.66 18.67 13.12
N LEU A 16 22.29 18.72 11.94
CA LEU A 16 21.65 19.23 10.73
C LEU A 16 20.43 18.39 10.31
N THR A 17 20.51 17.07 10.46
CA THR A 17 19.38 16.19 10.22
C THR A 17 18.24 16.48 11.20
N THR A 18 18.54 16.66 12.48
CA THR A 18 17.57 17.03 13.51
C THR A 18 16.90 18.36 13.18
N ASP A 19 17.65 19.37 12.76
CA ASP A 19 17.12 20.70 12.43
C ASP A 19 16.18 20.66 11.21
N GLN A 20 16.49 19.85 10.22
CA GLN A 20 15.71 19.74 8.99
C GLN A 20 14.50 18.80 9.13
N VAL A 21 14.68 17.67 9.82
CA VAL A 21 13.66 16.63 9.93
C VAL A 21 12.82 16.77 11.19
N GLY A 22 13.38 17.31 12.27
CA GLY A 22 12.73 17.40 13.57
C GLY A 22 11.45 18.23 13.62
N ARG A 23 11.22 19.07 12.61
CA ARG A 23 9.94 19.80 12.42
C ARG A 23 8.84 18.91 11.85
N LEU A 24 9.23 17.80 11.19
CA LEU A 24 8.33 16.87 10.48
C LEU A 24 8.13 15.56 11.23
N ALA A 25 9.15 15.11 11.98
CA ALA A 25 9.20 13.81 12.62
C ALA A 25 10.07 13.82 13.88
N THR A 26 9.86 12.85 14.76
CA THR A 26 10.83 12.51 15.82
C THR A 26 11.99 11.76 15.19
N VAL A 27 13.23 12.19 15.43
CA VAL A 27 14.43 11.53 14.91
C VAL A 27 15.08 10.71 16.02
N CYS A 28 15.24 9.40 15.79
CA CYS A 28 15.97 8.48 16.65
C CYS A 28 17.28 8.10 15.97
N PHE A 29 18.42 8.32 16.64
CA PHE A 29 19.71 7.95 16.08
C PHE A 29 20.15 6.56 16.55
N CYS A 30 20.81 5.82 15.67
CA CYS A 30 21.56 4.62 15.98
C CYS A 30 22.93 4.66 15.30
N ASP A 31 23.88 3.86 15.83
CA ASP A 31 25.27 3.90 15.42
C ASP A 31 25.65 2.73 14.52
N THR A 32 24.94 1.60 14.61
CA THR A 32 25.27 0.36 13.89
C THR A 32 24.08 -0.16 13.11
N VAL A 33 24.40 -1.00 12.13
CA VAL A 33 23.41 -1.69 11.30
C VAL A 33 22.53 -2.61 12.14
N GLU A 34 23.09 -3.29 13.13
CA GLU A 34 22.35 -4.19 14.03
C GLU A 34 21.31 -3.42 14.85
N ALA A 35 21.73 -2.28 15.45
CA ALA A 35 20.83 -1.43 16.22
C ALA A 35 19.69 -0.89 15.35
N LEU A 36 19.97 -0.52 14.08
CA LEU A 36 18.96 -0.13 13.13
C LEU A 36 17.92 -1.22 12.90
N VAL A 37 18.38 -2.47 12.67
CA VAL A 37 17.47 -3.62 12.41
C VAL A 37 16.60 -3.90 13.63
N GLU A 38 17.17 -3.86 14.85
CA GLU A 38 16.41 -4.06 16.11
C GLU A 38 15.32 -3.00 16.28
N ILE A 39 15.63 -1.71 16.04
CA ILE A 39 14.66 -0.63 16.16
C ILE A 39 13.53 -0.80 15.14
N VAL A 40 13.85 -1.13 13.88
CA VAL A 40 12.84 -1.35 12.84
C VAL A 40 11.98 -2.58 13.16
N ALA A 41 12.58 -3.66 13.67
CA ALA A 41 11.86 -4.86 14.07
C ALA A 41 10.92 -4.61 15.26
N GLY A 42 11.26 -3.68 16.15
CA GLY A 42 10.41 -3.23 17.24
C GLY A 42 9.15 -2.48 16.80
N GLY A 43 9.09 -2.05 15.54
CA GLY A 43 7.95 -1.34 14.94
C GLY A 43 7.89 0.14 15.28
N GLY A 44 6.90 0.83 14.70
CA GLY A 44 6.67 2.27 14.94
C GLY A 44 7.66 3.19 14.21
N VAL A 45 8.37 2.68 13.20
CA VAL A 45 9.29 3.45 12.35
C VAL A 45 8.59 3.81 11.04
N ASP A 46 8.56 5.10 10.72
CA ASP A 46 7.90 5.61 9.52
C ASP A 46 8.86 5.84 8.35
N ALA A 47 10.16 6.02 8.62
CA ALA A 47 11.19 6.09 7.59
C ALA A 47 12.57 5.78 8.18
N VAL A 48 13.50 5.34 7.33
CA VAL A 48 14.91 5.13 7.66
C VAL A 48 15.77 6.05 6.80
N VAL A 49 16.71 6.73 7.44
CA VAL A 49 17.79 7.49 6.80
C VAL A 49 19.10 6.87 7.24
N ALA A 50 19.96 6.49 6.31
CA ALA A 50 21.24 5.91 6.69
C ALA A 50 22.38 6.43 5.80
N ASP A 51 23.54 6.56 6.41
CA ASP A 51 24.80 6.68 5.69
C ASP A 51 25.14 5.35 5.00
N LEU A 52 26.05 5.37 4.04
CA LEU A 52 26.47 4.16 3.31
C LEU A 52 27.12 3.14 4.23
N HIS A 53 27.83 3.61 5.24
CA HIS A 53 28.49 2.79 6.26
C HIS A 53 28.12 3.25 7.66
N ASP A 54 28.06 2.33 8.59
CA ASP A 54 27.94 2.63 10.02
C ASP A 54 29.29 3.03 10.63
N VAL A 55 29.31 3.28 11.94
CA VAL A 55 30.55 3.67 12.67
C VAL A 55 31.62 2.58 12.64
N SER A 56 31.26 1.32 12.40
CA SER A 56 32.19 0.19 12.28
C SER A 56 32.72 0.00 10.85
N GLY A 57 32.22 0.76 9.88
CA GLY A 57 32.50 0.59 8.45
C GLY A 57 31.67 -0.48 7.77
N THR A 58 30.62 -1.00 8.44
CA THR A 58 29.70 -1.98 7.85
C THR A 58 28.77 -1.31 6.86
N SER A 59 28.65 -1.84 5.63
CA SER A 59 27.78 -1.30 4.59
C SER A 59 26.31 -1.55 4.89
N ILE A 60 25.46 -0.52 4.74
CA ILE A 60 24.00 -0.60 4.94
C ILE A 60 23.28 -1.29 3.77
N LEU A 61 23.89 -1.40 2.59
CA LEU A 61 23.20 -1.85 1.37
C LEU A 61 22.59 -3.26 1.47
N PRO A 62 23.25 -4.27 2.08
CA PRO A 62 22.62 -5.59 2.28
C PRO A 62 21.37 -5.48 3.14
N THR A 63 21.41 -4.67 4.20
CA THR A 63 20.31 -4.46 5.14
C THR A 63 19.15 -3.72 4.47
N PHE A 64 19.41 -2.70 3.66
CA PHE A 64 18.36 -2.02 2.89
C PHE A 64 17.64 -2.97 1.93
N ARG A 65 18.36 -3.91 1.31
CA ARG A 65 17.73 -4.96 0.48
C ARG A 65 16.83 -5.89 1.30
N LEU A 66 17.27 -6.25 2.49
CA LEU A 66 16.50 -7.10 3.41
C LEU A 66 15.25 -6.36 3.88
N LEU A 67 15.39 -5.14 4.38
CA LEU A 67 14.28 -4.30 4.84
C LEU A 67 13.26 -4.04 3.74
N HIS A 68 13.72 -3.74 2.52
CA HIS A 68 12.81 -3.54 1.39
C HIS A 68 11.99 -4.80 1.05
N ARG A 69 12.53 -6.00 1.28
CA ARG A 69 11.78 -7.26 1.09
C ARG A 69 10.80 -7.53 2.24
N GLN A 70 11.21 -7.28 3.47
CA GLN A 70 10.42 -7.57 4.68
C GLN A 70 9.37 -6.50 4.95
N VAL A 71 9.71 -5.23 4.71
CA VAL A 71 8.85 -4.06 4.98
C VAL A 71 8.84 -3.15 3.75
N PRO A 72 8.23 -3.57 2.63
CA PRO A 72 8.33 -2.88 1.33
C PRO A 72 7.72 -1.48 1.32
N HIS A 73 6.89 -1.15 2.29
CA HIS A 73 6.28 0.17 2.46
C HIS A 73 7.12 1.13 3.31
N LEU A 74 8.19 0.64 3.95
CA LEU A 74 9.07 1.49 4.75
C LEU A 74 9.98 2.30 3.81
N PRO A 75 9.88 3.63 3.81
CA PRO A 75 10.77 4.47 3.02
C PRO A 75 12.20 4.36 3.53
N LEU A 76 13.10 3.98 2.65
CA LEU A 76 14.52 3.88 2.91
C LEU A 76 15.26 4.99 2.15
N VAL A 77 16.03 5.80 2.84
CA VAL A 77 16.82 6.90 2.24
C VAL A 77 18.29 6.67 2.53
N LEU A 78 19.07 6.48 1.48
CA LEU A 78 20.52 6.49 1.58
C LEU A 78 20.99 7.93 1.46
N PHE A 79 21.65 8.44 2.50
CA PHE A 79 22.11 9.80 2.62
C PHE A 79 23.62 9.82 2.76
N CYS A 80 24.35 9.94 1.65
CA CYS A 80 25.80 9.79 1.65
C CYS A 80 26.50 10.89 0.82
N LEU A 81 27.81 11.08 1.05
CA LEU A 81 28.64 11.92 0.20
C LEU A 81 28.86 11.22 -1.16
N PRO A 82 28.90 11.98 -2.26
CA PRO A 82 29.23 11.44 -3.60
C PRO A 82 30.75 11.21 -3.73
N THR A 83 31.31 10.34 -2.91
CA THR A 83 32.72 9.94 -3.01
C THR A 83 32.91 8.91 -4.10
N PRO A 84 34.11 8.78 -4.71
CA PRO A 84 34.38 7.75 -5.69
C PRO A 84 34.15 6.32 -5.15
N GLU A 85 34.35 6.12 -3.85
CA GLU A 85 34.10 4.85 -3.14
C GLU A 85 32.60 4.58 -3.09
N ALA A 86 31.80 5.55 -2.62
CA ALA A 86 30.36 5.45 -2.54
C ALA A 86 29.75 5.19 -3.94
N ILE A 87 30.24 5.87 -4.97
CA ILE A 87 29.79 5.67 -6.36
C ILE A 87 30.10 4.27 -6.86
N ARG A 88 31.24 3.68 -6.46
CA ARG A 88 31.62 2.30 -6.85
C ARG A 88 30.79 1.23 -6.12
N GLU A 89 30.43 1.46 -4.86
CA GLU A 89 29.60 0.55 -4.09
C GLU A 89 28.13 0.61 -4.46
N LEU A 90 27.67 1.79 -4.90
CA LEU A 90 26.32 1.95 -5.39
C LEU A 90 26.20 1.29 -6.76
N PRO A 91 25.48 0.16 -6.87
CA PRO A 91 25.29 -0.45 -8.17
C PRO A 91 24.45 0.49 -9.05
N LEU A 92 25.12 1.14 -9.97
CA LEU A 92 24.53 2.07 -10.97
C LEU A 92 23.62 1.37 -11.99
N SER A 93 23.47 0.04 -11.91
CA SER A 93 22.49 -0.68 -12.72
C SER A 93 21.10 -0.47 -12.16
N GLY A 94 20.20 0.13 -12.93
CA GLY A 94 18.84 0.56 -12.57
C GLY A 94 17.92 -0.48 -11.91
N ALA A 95 18.37 -1.72 -11.70
CA ALA A 95 17.66 -2.77 -10.97
C ALA A 95 17.79 -2.65 -9.44
N MET A 96 18.75 -1.92 -8.90
CA MET A 96 19.03 -1.81 -7.47
C MET A 96 18.56 -0.51 -6.82
N VAL A 97 18.23 0.50 -7.62
CA VAL A 97 17.59 1.74 -7.13
C VAL A 97 16.10 1.53 -6.80
N ARG A 98 15.56 0.35 -7.10
CA ARG A 98 14.19 -0.03 -6.73
C ARG A 98 14.16 -0.49 -5.28
N GLY A 99 14.00 0.41 -4.36
CA GLY A 99 13.81 0.04 -2.95
C GLY A 99 14.29 1.09 -1.96
N PHE A 100 15.10 2.05 -2.39
CA PHE A 100 15.46 3.19 -1.55
C PHE A 100 15.71 4.44 -2.41
N SER A 101 15.58 5.61 -1.78
CA SER A 101 15.92 6.89 -2.38
C SER A 101 17.37 7.23 -2.07
N LEU A 102 18.14 7.60 -3.09
CA LEU A 102 19.50 8.10 -2.93
C LEU A 102 19.47 9.63 -2.83
N VAL A 103 20.00 10.16 -1.75
CA VAL A 103 20.20 11.60 -1.55
C VAL A 103 21.68 11.84 -1.27
N PHE A 104 22.37 12.48 -2.19
CA PHE A 104 23.71 12.99 -1.89
C PHE A 104 23.59 14.10 -0.88
N ARG A 105 24.50 14.15 0.12
CA ARG A 105 24.44 15.06 1.29
C ARG A 105 24.12 16.50 0.90
N ASN A 106 22.86 16.74 0.65
CA ASN A 106 22.23 18.04 0.55
C ASN A 106 21.00 18.00 1.47
N TYR A 107 21.08 18.72 2.60
CA TYR A 107 20.07 18.69 3.64
C TYR A 107 18.72 19.23 3.18
N GLU A 108 18.70 20.18 2.25
CA GLU A 108 17.44 20.63 1.63
C GLU A 108 16.76 19.49 0.87
N HIS A 109 17.54 18.70 0.15
CA HIS A 109 17.03 17.53 -0.57
C HIS A 109 16.63 16.39 0.38
N LEU A 110 17.26 16.26 1.55
CA LEU A 110 16.85 15.29 2.55
C LEU A 110 15.43 15.57 3.04
N GLY A 111 15.13 16.81 3.43
CA GLY A 111 13.78 17.22 3.80
C GLY A 111 12.76 16.97 2.68
N LEU A 112 13.12 17.26 1.42
CA LEU A 112 12.28 17.01 0.25
C LEU A 112 12.09 15.50 -0.03
N ALA A 113 13.13 14.68 0.15
CA ALA A 113 13.06 13.23 -0.03
C ALA A 113 12.22 12.56 1.07
N LEU A 114 12.31 13.06 2.29
CA LEU A 114 11.55 12.55 3.43
C LEU A 114 10.14 13.14 3.51
N ALA A 115 9.88 14.33 2.99
CA ALA A 115 8.56 14.96 3.06
C ALA A 115 7.41 14.11 2.48
N PRO A 116 7.56 13.36 1.37
CA PRO A 116 6.56 12.40 0.92
C PRO A 116 6.41 11.20 1.86
N ALA A 117 7.52 10.79 2.51
CA ALA A 117 7.57 9.66 3.42
C ALA A 117 7.04 10.02 4.81
N LEU A 118 7.29 11.26 5.26
CA LEU A 118 6.92 11.79 6.57
C LEU A 118 5.63 12.61 6.57
N ARG A 119 5.15 13.02 5.42
CA ARG A 119 3.72 13.28 5.34
C ARG A 119 3.11 12.01 5.90
N PRO A 120 2.19 12.10 6.92
CA PRO A 120 1.56 10.92 7.47
C PRO A 120 1.24 10.06 6.27
N LEU A 121 1.91 8.89 6.18
CA LEU A 121 1.79 8.01 5.02
C LEU A 121 0.31 8.04 4.75
N ARG A 122 -0.09 8.73 3.70
CA ARG A 122 -1.48 8.71 3.30
C ARG A 122 -1.62 7.27 2.85
N VAL A 123 -1.92 6.42 3.84
CA VAL A 123 -2.23 5.04 3.58
C VAL A 123 -3.23 5.13 2.45
N PRO A 124 -2.85 4.71 1.23
CA PRO A 124 -3.66 5.00 0.07
C PRO A 124 -5.06 4.57 0.47
N SER A 125 -6.03 5.45 0.38
CA SER A 125 -7.38 5.13 0.84
C SER A 125 -7.81 3.81 0.20
N ALA A 126 -8.72 3.07 0.82
CA ALA A 126 -9.29 1.88 0.19
C ALA A 126 -9.63 2.17 -1.28
N ALA A 127 -10.22 3.35 -1.54
CA ALA A 127 -10.58 3.81 -2.88
C ALA A 127 -9.40 3.89 -3.85
N GLU A 128 -8.28 4.51 -3.42
CA GLU A 128 -7.07 4.63 -4.25
C GLU A 128 -6.42 3.28 -4.51
N THR A 129 -6.37 2.43 -3.48
CA THR A 129 -5.81 1.08 -3.61
C THR A 129 -6.67 0.24 -4.56
N LEU A 130 -7.98 0.20 -4.35
CA LEU A 130 -8.89 -0.55 -5.22
C LEU A 130 -8.86 -0.03 -6.67
N ALA A 131 -8.86 1.28 -6.87
CA ALA A 131 -8.78 1.85 -8.21
C ALA A 131 -7.48 1.46 -8.92
N ARG A 132 -6.35 1.55 -8.23
CA ARG A 132 -5.03 1.19 -8.77
C ARG A 132 -4.94 -0.29 -9.17
N HIS A 133 -5.50 -1.17 -8.38
CA HIS A 133 -5.43 -2.60 -8.60
C HIS A 133 -6.47 -3.13 -9.58
N LEU A 134 -7.72 -2.68 -9.47
CA LEU A 134 -8.83 -3.28 -10.22
C LEU A 134 -9.04 -2.67 -11.62
N VAL A 135 -8.82 -1.35 -11.78
CA VAL A 135 -9.10 -0.68 -13.07
C VAL A 135 -8.22 -1.20 -14.21
N PRO A 136 -6.93 -1.49 -14.02
CA PRO A 136 -6.09 -2.06 -15.09
C PRO A 136 -6.49 -3.46 -15.51
N LEU A 137 -7.14 -4.24 -14.63
CA LEU A 137 -7.51 -5.65 -14.88
C LEU A 137 -8.66 -5.81 -15.86
N VAL A 138 -9.46 -4.75 -16.05
CA VAL A 138 -10.66 -4.84 -16.90
C VAL A 138 -10.47 -4.16 -18.25
N PRO A 139 -11.17 -4.64 -19.29
CA PRO A 139 -11.19 -3.99 -20.59
C PRO A 139 -11.68 -2.54 -20.51
N GLY A 140 -11.17 -1.70 -21.41
CA GLY A 140 -11.45 -0.24 -21.42
C GLY A 140 -12.89 0.19 -21.14
N PRO A 141 -13.89 -0.42 -21.81
CA PRO A 141 -15.30 -0.03 -21.62
C PRO A 141 -15.83 -0.20 -20.19
N PHE A 142 -15.21 -1.06 -19.36
CA PHE A 142 -15.66 -1.31 -17.99
C PHE A 142 -14.90 -0.50 -16.93
N ARG A 143 -13.79 0.13 -17.32
CA ARG A 143 -12.95 0.92 -16.40
C ARG A 143 -13.72 2.02 -15.66
N PRO A 144 -14.60 2.82 -16.31
CA PRO A 144 -15.36 3.83 -15.61
C PRO A 144 -16.27 3.24 -14.51
N PHE A 145 -16.92 2.10 -14.77
CA PHE A 145 -17.76 1.45 -13.77
C PHE A 145 -16.96 0.89 -12.61
N VAL A 146 -15.84 0.20 -12.88
CA VAL A 146 -14.96 -0.33 -11.84
C VAL A 146 -14.35 0.80 -11.01
N LEU A 147 -13.97 1.92 -11.64
CA LEU A 147 -13.48 3.10 -10.95
C LEU A 147 -14.55 3.70 -10.01
N VAL A 148 -15.80 3.82 -10.48
CA VAL A 148 -16.92 4.26 -9.64
C VAL A 148 -17.11 3.32 -8.44
N CYS A 149 -17.09 2.00 -8.66
CA CYS A 149 -17.17 1.02 -7.60
C CYS A 149 -16.00 1.15 -6.62
N ALA A 150 -14.77 1.28 -7.11
CA ALA A 150 -13.58 1.43 -6.26
C ALA A 150 -13.63 2.70 -5.38
N ILE A 151 -14.13 3.83 -5.91
CA ILE A 151 -14.10 5.11 -5.19
C ILE A 151 -15.33 5.33 -4.32
N LYS A 152 -16.52 4.91 -4.78
CA LYS A 152 -17.81 5.27 -4.19
C LYS A 152 -18.55 4.11 -3.54
N ALA A 153 -17.95 2.90 -3.49
CA ALA A 153 -18.61 1.74 -2.92
C ALA A 153 -19.09 2.01 -1.49
N SER A 154 -20.34 1.73 -1.26
CA SER A 154 -20.99 1.81 0.04
C SER A 154 -22.22 0.90 0.07
N PRO A 155 -22.70 0.49 1.27
CA PRO A 155 -23.93 -0.33 1.37
C PRO A 155 -25.18 0.31 0.78
N ARG A 156 -25.18 1.64 0.60
CA ARG A 156 -26.31 2.41 0.05
C ARG A 156 -26.22 2.64 -1.44
N LEU A 157 -25.05 2.44 -2.05
CA LEU A 157 -24.89 2.65 -3.48
C LEU A 157 -25.59 1.54 -4.27
N LYS A 158 -26.55 1.92 -5.11
CA LYS A 158 -27.25 0.99 -5.98
C LYS A 158 -26.51 0.80 -7.30
N VAL A 159 -26.54 -0.42 -7.86
CA VAL A 159 -25.94 -0.72 -9.16
C VAL A 159 -26.41 0.22 -10.28
N GLY A 160 -27.69 0.58 -10.29
CA GLY A 160 -28.23 1.51 -11.30
C GLY A 160 -27.58 2.89 -11.21
N THR A 161 -27.35 3.39 -10.00
CA THR A 161 -26.68 4.67 -9.76
C THR A 161 -25.20 4.60 -10.18
N ALA A 162 -24.50 3.53 -9.81
CA ALA A 162 -23.10 3.32 -10.21
C ALA A 162 -22.95 3.21 -11.73
N ALA A 163 -23.87 2.50 -12.40
CA ALA A 163 -23.91 2.41 -13.86
C ALA A 163 -24.15 3.79 -14.51
N ALA A 164 -25.11 4.57 -14.00
CA ALA A 164 -25.37 5.91 -14.52
C ALA A 164 -24.16 6.83 -14.38
N TRP A 165 -23.46 6.80 -13.25
CA TRP A 165 -22.23 7.57 -13.04
C TRP A 165 -21.07 7.14 -13.95
N SER A 166 -21.08 5.90 -14.44
CA SER A 166 -20.13 5.41 -15.43
C SER A 166 -20.55 5.64 -16.89
N GLY A 167 -21.66 6.36 -17.13
CA GLY A 167 -22.16 6.66 -18.46
C GLY A 167 -22.93 5.51 -19.13
N ALA A 168 -23.39 4.49 -18.38
CA ALA A 168 -24.07 3.33 -18.93
C ALA A 168 -25.44 3.09 -18.26
N SER A 169 -26.40 2.51 -18.99
CA SER A 169 -27.59 1.95 -18.36
C SER A 169 -27.26 0.65 -17.65
N ARG A 170 -27.95 0.35 -16.53
CA ARG A 170 -27.77 -0.91 -15.82
C ARG A 170 -27.90 -2.13 -16.76
N ARG A 171 -28.91 -2.12 -17.62
CA ARG A 171 -29.17 -3.25 -18.56
C ARG A 171 -28.02 -3.42 -19.55
N THR A 172 -27.51 -2.33 -20.10
CA THR A 172 -26.38 -2.35 -21.03
C THR A 172 -25.13 -2.89 -20.35
N LEU A 173 -24.82 -2.35 -19.15
CA LEU A 173 -23.67 -2.77 -18.35
C LEU A 173 -23.72 -4.26 -18.02
N GLU A 174 -24.83 -4.77 -17.47
CA GLU A 174 -24.99 -6.19 -17.11
C GLU A 174 -24.82 -7.12 -18.32
N ARG A 175 -25.41 -6.73 -19.48
CA ARG A 175 -25.25 -7.49 -20.71
C ARG A 175 -23.80 -7.53 -21.17
N SER A 176 -23.12 -6.39 -21.16
CA SER A 176 -21.73 -6.28 -21.59
C SER A 176 -20.77 -7.01 -20.64
N LEU A 177 -20.95 -6.91 -19.32
CA LEU A 177 -20.16 -7.67 -18.34
C LEU A 177 -20.28 -9.18 -18.55
N ARG A 178 -21.53 -9.65 -18.78
CA ARG A 178 -21.78 -11.09 -19.07
C ARG A 178 -21.11 -11.53 -20.37
N SER A 179 -21.19 -10.73 -21.43
CA SER A 179 -20.53 -11.02 -22.70
C SER A 179 -19.02 -11.08 -22.57
N ALA A 180 -18.45 -10.25 -21.68
CA ALA A 180 -17.01 -10.24 -21.38
C ALA A 180 -16.59 -11.30 -20.34
N ARG A 181 -17.52 -12.13 -19.86
CA ARG A 181 -17.28 -13.14 -18.79
C ARG A 181 -16.73 -12.52 -17.49
N LEU A 182 -17.09 -11.29 -17.23
CA LEU A 182 -16.75 -10.58 -16.00
C LEU A 182 -17.83 -10.81 -14.93
N PRO A 183 -17.51 -10.62 -13.64
CA PRO A 183 -18.49 -10.69 -12.57
C PRO A 183 -19.66 -9.71 -12.81
N SER A 184 -20.85 -10.01 -12.27
CA SER A 184 -22.01 -9.13 -12.37
C SER A 184 -21.71 -7.77 -11.73
N ALA A 185 -22.41 -6.73 -12.18
CA ALA A 185 -22.26 -5.39 -11.61
C ALA A 185 -22.54 -5.36 -10.09
N ALA A 186 -23.48 -6.19 -9.63
CA ALA A 186 -23.79 -6.32 -8.20
C ALA A 186 -22.63 -6.98 -7.43
N SER A 187 -21.99 -8.01 -8.04
CA SER A 187 -20.83 -8.66 -7.44
C SER A 187 -19.65 -7.69 -7.33
N VAL A 188 -19.32 -6.96 -8.40
CA VAL A 188 -18.22 -5.97 -8.38
C VAL A 188 -18.46 -4.91 -7.31
N LEU A 189 -19.65 -4.30 -7.27
CA LEU A 189 -19.97 -3.28 -6.27
C LEU A 189 -19.95 -3.82 -4.85
N GLY A 190 -20.51 -5.00 -4.63
CA GLY A 190 -20.53 -5.65 -3.31
C GLY A 190 -19.14 -6.02 -2.82
N SER A 191 -18.29 -6.58 -3.69
CA SER A 191 -16.90 -6.90 -3.36
C SER A 191 -16.07 -5.65 -3.05
N CYS A 192 -16.23 -4.57 -3.83
CA CYS A 192 -15.60 -3.29 -3.51
C CYS A 192 -16.08 -2.74 -2.15
N THR A 193 -17.39 -2.83 -1.85
CA THR A 193 -17.95 -2.40 -0.56
C THR A 193 -17.36 -3.22 0.59
N ALA A 194 -17.25 -4.54 0.42
CA ALA A 194 -16.65 -5.43 1.41
C ALA A 194 -15.16 -5.10 1.63
N LEU A 195 -14.39 -4.87 0.55
CA LEU A 195 -12.97 -4.50 0.64
C LEU A 195 -12.76 -3.14 1.32
N HIS A 196 -13.64 -2.16 1.10
CA HIS A 196 -13.60 -0.91 1.89
C HIS A 196 -13.77 -1.19 3.39
N ALA A 197 -14.71 -2.05 3.76
CA ALA A 197 -14.92 -2.41 5.16
C ALA A 197 -13.72 -3.16 5.74
N VAL A 198 -13.15 -4.10 4.98
CA VAL A 198 -11.94 -4.83 5.38
C VAL A 198 -10.77 -3.88 5.57
N TRP A 199 -10.59 -2.93 4.68
CA TRP A 199 -9.52 -1.93 4.81
C TRP A 199 -9.62 -1.13 6.11
N TRP A 200 -10.83 -0.71 6.51
CA TRP A 200 -11.06 -0.04 7.80
C TRP A 200 -10.78 -0.95 9.00
N LEU A 201 -11.16 -2.24 8.91
CA LEU A 201 -10.97 -3.21 9.99
C LEU A 201 -9.53 -3.65 10.17
N ASP A 202 -8.83 -3.93 9.08
CA ASP A 202 -7.50 -4.53 9.04
C ASP A 202 -6.40 -3.45 8.98
N VAL A 203 -6.42 -2.59 7.96
CA VAL A 203 -5.35 -1.60 7.75
C VAL A 203 -5.44 -0.43 8.73
N GLN A 204 -6.66 0.02 9.07
CA GLN A 204 -6.88 1.14 9.99
C GLN A 204 -7.14 0.69 11.43
N GLY A 205 -7.28 -0.60 11.69
CA GLY A 205 -7.52 -1.15 13.02
C GLY A 205 -8.85 -0.71 13.66
N TRP A 206 -9.83 -0.25 12.85
CA TRP A 206 -11.09 0.25 13.40
C TRP A 206 -11.95 -0.87 14.00
N SER A 207 -12.70 -0.52 15.04
CA SER A 207 -13.68 -1.46 15.61
C SER A 207 -14.83 -1.68 14.64
N THR A 208 -15.46 -2.85 14.71
CA THR A 208 -16.66 -3.18 13.91
C THR A 208 -17.74 -2.11 14.04
N LYS A 209 -17.94 -1.56 15.25
CA LYS A 209 -18.91 -0.50 15.50
C LYS A 209 -18.58 0.77 14.70
N HIS A 210 -17.32 1.19 14.67
CA HIS A 210 -16.87 2.34 13.89
C HIS A 210 -17.08 2.13 12.40
N VAL A 211 -16.71 0.96 11.86
CA VAL A 211 -16.90 0.66 10.43
C VAL A 211 -18.37 0.66 10.05
N VAL A 212 -19.23 0.06 10.86
CA VAL A 212 -20.68 0.03 10.65
C VAL A 212 -21.24 1.46 10.58
N THR A 213 -20.84 2.33 11.49
CA THR A 213 -21.29 3.72 11.52
C THR A 213 -20.75 4.53 10.35
N ALA A 214 -19.43 4.47 10.11
CA ALA A 214 -18.76 5.26 9.07
C ALA A 214 -19.22 4.89 7.66
N MET A 215 -19.41 3.60 7.40
CA MET A 215 -19.90 3.11 6.10
C MET A 215 -21.43 3.10 6.00
N GLN A 216 -22.14 3.48 7.07
CA GLN A 216 -23.59 3.54 7.12
C GLN A 216 -24.29 2.19 6.88
N PHE A 217 -23.72 1.10 7.38
CA PHE A 217 -24.44 -0.15 7.47
C PHE A 217 -25.61 -0.02 8.46
N SER A 218 -26.72 -0.68 8.17
CA SER A 218 -27.88 -0.68 9.09
C SER A 218 -27.54 -1.31 10.44
N HIS A 219 -26.69 -2.34 10.47
CA HIS A 219 -26.26 -3.08 11.65
C HIS A 219 -25.05 -3.97 11.33
N ALA A 220 -24.36 -4.45 12.37
CA ALA A 220 -23.15 -5.26 12.21
C ALA A 220 -23.40 -6.58 11.43
N SER A 221 -24.58 -7.18 11.57
CA SER A 221 -24.92 -8.39 10.81
C SER A 221 -25.04 -8.16 9.31
N ALA A 222 -25.29 -6.93 8.86
CA ALA A 222 -25.27 -6.61 7.44
C ALA A 222 -23.83 -6.64 6.89
N LEU A 223 -22.86 -6.11 7.64
CA LEU A 223 -21.45 -6.21 7.33
C LEU A 223 -20.96 -7.67 7.30
N ILE A 224 -21.34 -8.47 8.31
CA ILE A 224 -20.98 -9.90 8.39
C ILE A 224 -21.50 -10.64 7.15
N ARG A 225 -22.79 -10.44 6.79
CA ARG A 225 -23.37 -11.07 5.60
C ARG A 225 -22.69 -10.65 4.31
N LEU A 226 -22.26 -9.38 4.20
CA LEU A 226 -21.54 -8.90 3.04
C LEU A 226 -20.17 -9.61 2.90
N LEU A 227 -19.40 -9.70 3.99
CA LEU A 227 -18.10 -10.38 4.00
C LEU A 227 -18.26 -11.88 3.66
N GLN A 228 -19.25 -12.52 4.27
CA GLN A 228 -19.53 -13.93 4.03
C GLN A 228 -19.99 -14.21 2.59
N GLY A 229 -20.86 -13.34 2.06
CA GLY A 229 -21.39 -13.51 0.70
C GLY A 229 -20.37 -13.27 -0.41
N HIS A 230 -19.39 -12.37 -0.19
CA HIS A 230 -18.40 -12.05 -1.22
C HIS A 230 -17.07 -12.78 -1.06
N PHE A 231 -16.65 -13.07 0.18
CA PHE A 231 -15.33 -13.65 0.45
C PHE A 231 -15.36 -14.93 1.28
N GLY A 232 -16.50 -15.34 1.77
CA GLY A 232 -16.62 -16.50 2.67
C GLY A 232 -15.97 -16.28 4.04
N CYS A 233 -15.67 -15.02 4.40
CA CYS A 233 -14.90 -14.68 5.59
C CYS A 233 -15.78 -14.22 6.76
N SER A 234 -15.34 -14.54 7.99
CA SER A 234 -15.87 -13.95 9.20
C SER A 234 -15.11 -12.69 9.61
N LEU A 235 -15.67 -11.86 10.49
CA LEU A 235 -14.95 -10.71 11.06
C LEU A 235 -13.67 -11.13 11.79
N ARG A 236 -13.66 -12.30 12.41
CA ARG A 236 -12.49 -12.84 13.10
C ARG A 236 -11.41 -13.22 12.10
N SER A 237 -11.79 -13.91 11.04
CA SER A 237 -10.89 -14.31 9.96
C SER A 237 -10.21 -13.08 9.31
N VAL A 238 -10.98 -12.02 9.01
CA VAL A 238 -10.43 -10.76 8.45
C VAL A 238 -9.32 -10.16 9.33
N ARG A 239 -9.43 -10.27 10.64
CA ARG A 239 -8.44 -9.66 11.56
C ARG A 239 -7.21 -10.52 11.82
N HIS A 240 -7.29 -11.83 11.62
CA HIS A 240 -6.26 -12.76 12.08
C HIS A 240 -5.70 -13.68 10.99
N GLU A 241 -6.42 -13.86 9.88
CA GLU A 241 -6.09 -14.88 8.88
C GLU A 241 -6.08 -14.32 7.46
N SER A 242 -7.08 -13.52 7.10
CA SER A 242 -7.32 -13.07 5.72
C SER A 242 -7.43 -11.55 5.68
N GLY A 243 -6.29 -10.87 5.73
CA GLY A 243 -6.23 -9.41 5.67
C GLY A 243 -6.65 -8.82 4.32
N PHE A 244 -6.65 -7.49 4.24
CA PHE A 244 -7.08 -6.73 3.07
C PHE A 244 -6.37 -7.17 1.78
N ASN A 245 -5.05 -7.34 1.82
CA ASN A 245 -4.27 -7.68 0.64
C ASN A 245 -4.61 -9.07 0.08
N GLU A 246 -4.87 -10.04 0.96
CA GLU A 246 -5.27 -11.37 0.53
C GLU A 246 -6.64 -11.36 -0.14
N LEU A 247 -7.63 -10.69 0.48
CA LEU A 247 -8.97 -10.60 -0.08
C LEU A 247 -9.01 -9.77 -1.37
N LEU A 248 -8.17 -8.74 -1.49
CA LEU A 248 -7.97 -8.00 -2.72
C LEU A 248 -7.43 -8.93 -3.81
N GLY A 249 -6.39 -9.70 -3.54
CA GLY A 249 -5.82 -10.65 -4.50
C GLY A 249 -6.81 -11.72 -4.95
N ARG A 250 -7.65 -12.25 -4.05
CA ARG A 250 -8.75 -13.16 -4.41
C ARG A 250 -9.75 -12.49 -5.36
N PHE A 251 -10.08 -11.23 -5.12
CA PHE A 251 -10.99 -10.49 -5.98
C PHE A 251 -10.36 -10.15 -7.33
N GLU A 252 -9.08 -9.81 -7.38
CA GLU A 252 -8.32 -9.64 -8.63
C GLU A 252 -8.41 -10.89 -9.52
N LEU A 253 -8.19 -12.06 -8.94
CA LEU A 253 -8.33 -13.33 -9.65
C LEU A 253 -9.75 -13.51 -10.19
N THR A 254 -10.78 -13.13 -9.42
CA THR A 254 -12.17 -13.17 -9.87
C THR A 254 -12.42 -12.20 -11.02
N MET A 255 -11.81 -11.00 -10.99
CA MET A 255 -11.93 -10.01 -12.05
C MET A 255 -11.20 -10.38 -13.33
N LEU A 256 -10.13 -11.15 -13.24
CA LEU A 256 -9.43 -11.68 -14.42
C LEU A 256 -10.25 -12.77 -15.14
N GLY A 257 -11.27 -13.33 -14.48
CA GLY A 257 -12.15 -14.35 -15.04
C GLY A 257 -11.42 -15.59 -15.49
N ASP A 258 -12.10 -16.44 -16.25
CA ASP A 258 -11.53 -17.67 -16.87
C ASP A 258 -10.44 -17.41 -17.93
N ALA A 259 -10.04 -16.16 -18.16
CA ALA A 259 -8.94 -15.84 -19.07
C ALA A 259 -7.61 -16.52 -18.65
N VAL A 260 -7.45 -16.84 -17.36
CA VAL A 260 -6.30 -17.59 -16.84
C VAL A 260 -6.49 -19.10 -16.97
N SER A 261 -7.72 -19.60 -16.88
CA SER A 261 -8.02 -21.05 -17.01
C SER A 261 -7.84 -21.55 -18.45
N GLY A 262 -8.10 -20.71 -19.45
CA GLY A 262 -7.95 -21.07 -20.88
C GLY A 262 -6.50 -21.21 -21.36
N ARG A 263 -5.54 -20.56 -20.70
CA ARG A 263 -4.12 -20.67 -21.09
C ARG A 263 -3.42 -21.92 -20.56
N ARG A 264 -3.95 -22.57 -19.52
CA ARG A 264 -3.39 -23.83 -19.00
C ARG A 264 -3.80 -25.08 -19.77
N LEU A 265 -4.82 -25.01 -20.63
CA LEU A 265 -5.30 -26.16 -21.44
C LEU A 265 -4.70 -26.21 -22.86
N GLN A 266 -3.97 -25.18 -23.31
CA GLN A 266 -3.30 -25.19 -24.63
C GLN A 266 -1.82 -25.53 -24.58
N SER A 267 -1.28 -25.88 -23.39
CA SER A 267 0.11 -26.33 -23.23
C SER A 267 0.23 -27.78 -22.76
N ARG A 268 -0.62 -28.65 -23.26
CA ARG A 268 -0.45 -30.13 -23.18
C ARG A 268 -0.57 -30.76 -24.55
#